data_55a2c019f1b08949ebbe9a05604c5044
#
_entry.id   55a2c019f1b08949ebbe9a05604c5044
#
_cell.length_a   1.000
_cell.length_b   1.000
_cell.length_c   1.000
_cell.angle_alpha   90.00
_cell.angle_beta   90.00
_cell.angle_gamma   90.00
#
_symmetry.space_group_name_H-M   'P 1'
#
loop_
_entity.id
_entity.type
_entity.pdbx_description
1 polymer ?
#
loop_
_entity_poly.entity_id
_entity_poly.type
_entity_poly.pdbx_seq_one_letter_code
_entity_poly.pdbx_strand_id
1 'polypeptide(L)'
;MIRKTWVFMALAVLIVASCTKGHTDTQETMQDSTWVTDTLTSDSVAEVEEEMDEAVEENRVDGSFDDFIFTFTRLPHLQAQRTDFPLPLITAEGEETTVSNRHEVGDFGFLGGDYYTVLYGSMRELEAEHDSADSLVKVDRVDLESQSMRTYTFERLNGKWHLTRLHDRMFGEDILSDFYRFYAQFSSDSTFQAQSLAPQLHVSIHDTEDELSVIEGTIDASQWTSFCPEVPSGIISNIRYNQHYTRQSIVMQKCGMGTGLQEVFVFHHDGTGWHLKSYED
;
A
#
# COMPACT_ATOMS: atom_id res chain seq x y z
N MET A 1 34.98 37.16 -15.10
CA MET A 1 33.99 38.07 -15.72
C MET A 1 33.37 37.36 -16.92
N ILE A 2 32.24 36.73 -16.75
CA ILE A 2 31.37 36.33 -17.86
C ILE A 2 29.93 36.50 -17.36
N ARG A 3 29.22 37.43 -17.97
CA ARG A 3 27.81 37.73 -17.72
C ARG A 3 26.95 36.68 -18.42
N LYS A 4 26.04 36.02 -17.68
CA LYS A 4 24.95 35.25 -18.27
C LYS A 4 23.69 36.09 -18.29
N THR A 5 23.21 36.34 -19.48
CA THR A 5 21.99 37.05 -19.83
C THR A 5 20.77 36.11 -19.62
N TRP A 6 19.79 36.65 -18.90
CA TRP A 6 18.46 36.05 -18.72
C TRP A 6 17.61 36.31 -19.95
N VAL A 7 16.98 35.26 -20.47
CA VAL A 7 15.94 35.37 -21.51
C VAL A 7 14.61 35.03 -20.85
N PHE A 8 13.79 36.05 -20.66
CA PHE A 8 12.38 35.90 -20.28
C PHE A 8 11.58 35.52 -21.51
N MET A 9 10.90 34.37 -21.48
CA MET A 9 9.92 33.98 -22.48
C MET A 9 8.52 34.14 -21.89
N ALA A 10 7.84 35.19 -22.31
CA ALA A 10 6.45 35.47 -21.95
C ALA A 10 5.51 34.59 -22.78
N LEU A 11 4.69 33.77 -22.13
CA LEU A 11 3.64 32.99 -22.75
C LEU A 11 2.32 33.75 -22.63
N ALA A 12 1.77 34.22 -23.76
CA ALA A 12 0.48 34.90 -23.82
C ALA A 12 -0.67 33.88 -23.82
N VAL A 13 -1.60 34.06 -22.87
CA VAL A 13 -2.86 33.32 -22.80
C VAL A 13 -3.90 34.02 -23.67
N LEU A 14 -4.41 33.35 -24.69
CA LEU A 14 -5.54 33.78 -25.49
C LEU A 14 -6.84 33.19 -24.93
N ILE A 15 -7.67 34.02 -24.33
CA ILE A 15 -9.05 33.72 -23.95
C ILE A 15 -9.95 34.01 -25.14
N VAL A 16 -10.64 33.02 -25.67
CA VAL A 16 -11.70 33.21 -26.68
C VAL A 16 -13.05 32.95 -25.99
N ALA A 17 -13.75 34.02 -25.70
CA ALA A 17 -15.17 34.00 -25.34
C ALA A 17 -15.99 34.06 -26.63
N SER A 18 -16.89 33.11 -26.83
CA SER A 18 -17.91 33.18 -27.90
C SER A 18 -19.30 33.00 -27.26
N CYS A 19 -19.99 34.13 -27.10
CA CYS A 19 -21.42 34.16 -26.90
C CYS A 19 -22.09 34.42 -28.26
N THR A 20 -23.05 33.61 -28.69
CA THR A 20 -24.04 34.02 -29.66
C THR A 20 -25.43 33.54 -29.24
N LYS A 21 -26.27 34.52 -28.97
CA LYS A 21 -27.72 34.45 -28.88
C LYS A 21 -28.28 34.59 -30.30
N GLY A 22 -29.25 33.76 -30.66
CA GLY A 22 -30.02 33.96 -31.89
C GLY A 22 -31.42 33.35 -31.75
N HIS A 23 -32.35 34.23 -31.56
CA HIS A 23 -33.80 33.94 -31.52
C HIS A 23 -34.33 34.14 -32.96
N THR A 24 -35.13 33.19 -33.46
CA THR A 24 -36.14 33.48 -34.49
C THR A 24 -37.22 32.39 -34.51
N ASP A 25 -38.45 32.85 -34.27
CA ASP A 25 -39.70 32.12 -34.50
C ASP A 25 -39.93 31.84 -35.97
N THR A 26 -40.44 30.65 -36.29
CA THR A 26 -41.37 30.47 -37.42
C THR A 26 -42.23 29.23 -37.15
N GLN A 27 -43.55 29.46 -37.06
CA GLN A 27 -44.60 28.43 -37.12
C GLN A 27 -44.65 27.84 -38.52
N GLU A 28 -44.89 26.53 -38.62
CA GLU A 28 -45.88 25.92 -39.51
C GLU A 28 -46.06 24.40 -39.30
N THR A 29 -47.29 24.03 -39.04
CA THR A 29 -48.14 22.88 -39.47
C THR A 29 -47.72 21.43 -39.23
N MET A 30 -48.59 20.83 -38.42
CA MET A 30 -49.07 19.42 -38.29
C MET A 30 -48.61 18.44 -39.40
N GLN A 31 -48.04 17.30 -38.95
CA GLN A 31 -48.48 15.98 -39.42
C GLN A 31 -48.22 14.91 -38.34
N ASP A 32 -49.29 14.19 -38.05
CA ASP A 32 -49.47 13.11 -37.10
C ASP A 32 -48.56 11.92 -37.48
N SER A 33 -47.71 11.47 -36.56
CA SER A 33 -47.18 10.11 -36.52
C SER A 33 -46.91 9.73 -35.08
N THR A 34 -47.71 8.85 -34.54
CA THR A 34 -47.61 8.17 -33.28
C THR A 34 -46.29 7.44 -33.17
N TRP A 35 -45.35 8.04 -32.43
CA TRP A 35 -44.21 7.33 -31.89
C TRP A 35 -44.49 7.02 -30.41
N VAL A 36 -44.57 5.73 -30.12
CA VAL A 36 -44.60 5.23 -28.75
C VAL A 36 -43.28 5.65 -28.11
N THR A 37 -43.31 6.70 -27.30
CA THR A 37 -42.23 7.07 -26.45
C THR A 37 -42.22 6.11 -25.26
N ASP A 38 -41.43 5.06 -25.33
CA ASP A 38 -41.04 4.30 -24.15
C ASP A 38 -40.33 5.28 -23.21
N THR A 39 -41.04 5.70 -22.19
CA THR A 39 -40.53 6.52 -21.13
C THR A 39 -39.63 5.60 -20.28
N LEU A 40 -38.36 5.50 -20.66
CA LEU A 40 -37.32 5.01 -19.74
C LEU A 40 -37.34 5.96 -18.56
N THR A 41 -37.80 5.49 -17.42
CA THR A 41 -37.83 6.25 -16.19
C THR A 41 -36.40 6.62 -15.79
N SER A 42 -36.22 7.84 -15.31
CA SER A 42 -34.92 8.39 -14.86
C SER A 42 -34.19 7.46 -13.88
N ASP A 43 -34.93 6.63 -13.15
CA ASP A 43 -34.39 5.65 -12.20
C ASP A 43 -33.62 4.51 -12.88
N SER A 44 -34.06 4.05 -14.08
CA SER A 44 -33.38 2.95 -14.78
C SER A 44 -32.05 3.37 -15.43
N VAL A 45 -31.88 4.66 -15.73
CA VAL A 45 -30.61 5.18 -16.27
C VAL A 45 -29.58 5.34 -15.15
N ALA A 46 -30.02 5.79 -13.98
CA ALA A 46 -29.13 5.91 -12.82
C ALA A 46 -28.64 4.53 -12.33
N GLU A 47 -29.51 3.50 -12.29
CA GLU A 47 -29.13 2.14 -11.93
C GLU A 47 -28.11 1.54 -12.93
N VAL A 48 -28.25 1.81 -14.24
CA VAL A 48 -27.33 1.33 -15.26
C VAL A 48 -25.98 2.07 -15.21
N GLU A 49 -25.98 3.36 -14.88
CA GLU A 49 -24.73 4.13 -14.70
C GLU A 49 -23.99 3.68 -13.44
N GLU A 50 -24.69 3.42 -12.31
CA GLU A 50 -24.08 2.85 -11.10
C GLU A 50 -23.52 1.44 -11.35
N GLU A 51 -24.25 0.54 -12.03
CA GLU A 51 -23.75 -0.80 -12.37
C GLU A 51 -22.55 -0.75 -13.33
N MET A 52 -22.51 0.22 -14.25
CA MET A 52 -21.35 0.39 -15.15
C MET A 52 -20.13 0.96 -14.41
N ASP A 53 -20.31 1.88 -13.51
CA ASP A 53 -19.22 2.44 -12.71
C ASP A 53 -18.66 1.38 -11.74
N GLU A 54 -19.53 0.58 -11.08
CA GLU A 54 -19.11 -0.56 -10.27
C GLU A 54 -18.33 -1.61 -11.10
N ALA A 55 -18.77 -1.92 -12.31
CA ALA A 55 -18.12 -2.89 -13.19
C ALA A 55 -16.76 -2.38 -13.72
N VAL A 56 -16.62 -1.09 -13.95
CA VAL A 56 -15.36 -0.45 -14.36
C VAL A 56 -14.39 -0.42 -13.19
N GLU A 57 -14.85 -0.15 -11.98
CA GLU A 57 -14.06 -0.16 -10.77
C GLU A 57 -13.60 -1.59 -10.42
N GLU A 58 -14.47 -2.60 -10.55
CA GLU A 58 -14.14 -4.02 -10.36
C GLU A 58 -13.02 -4.51 -11.31
N ASN A 59 -13.02 -4.08 -12.56
CA ASN A 59 -11.97 -4.45 -13.51
C ASN A 59 -10.62 -3.76 -13.22
N ARG A 60 -10.61 -2.61 -12.57
CA ARG A 60 -9.39 -1.90 -12.16
C ARG A 60 -8.79 -2.50 -10.89
N VAL A 61 -9.62 -2.99 -9.98
CA VAL A 61 -9.22 -3.58 -8.70
C VAL A 61 -8.32 -4.80 -8.87
N ASP A 62 -8.55 -5.62 -9.88
CA ASP A 62 -7.78 -6.85 -10.11
C ASP A 62 -6.55 -6.64 -11.02
N GLY A 63 -6.21 -5.39 -11.37
CA GLY A 63 -5.06 -5.05 -12.23
C GLY A 63 -3.73 -5.41 -11.59
N SER A 64 -3.53 -5.00 -10.33
CA SER A 64 -2.39 -5.33 -9.49
C SER A 64 -2.86 -5.84 -8.14
N PHE A 65 -1.97 -6.50 -7.39
CA PHE A 65 -2.31 -6.88 -6.01
C PHE A 65 -2.41 -5.66 -5.09
N ASP A 66 -1.62 -4.63 -5.33
CA ASP A 66 -1.64 -3.41 -4.52
C ASP A 66 -2.97 -2.67 -4.64
N ASP A 67 -3.50 -2.52 -5.85
CA ASP A 67 -4.83 -1.94 -6.08
C ASP A 67 -5.93 -2.78 -5.42
N PHE A 68 -5.83 -4.11 -5.56
CA PHE A 68 -6.78 -5.03 -4.95
C PHE A 68 -6.76 -4.93 -3.42
N ILE A 69 -5.61 -5.08 -2.77
CA ILE A 69 -5.54 -5.14 -1.31
C ILE A 69 -5.96 -3.81 -0.67
N PHE A 70 -5.62 -2.69 -1.30
CA PHE A 70 -6.06 -1.36 -0.88
C PHE A 70 -7.59 -1.23 -0.88
N THR A 71 -8.23 -1.71 -1.94
CA THR A 71 -9.69 -1.67 -2.08
C THR A 71 -10.37 -2.72 -1.18
N PHE A 72 -9.83 -3.95 -1.16
CA PHE A 72 -10.35 -5.06 -0.36
C PHE A 72 -10.42 -4.74 1.14
N THR A 73 -9.40 -4.08 1.69
CA THR A 73 -9.36 -3.76 3.13
C THR A 73 -10.39 -2.72 3.54
N ARG A 74 -10.88 -1.90 2.62
CA ARG A 74 -11.83 -0.82 2.85
C ARG A 74 -13.29 -1.18 2.57
N LEU A 75 -13.52 -2.09 1.63
CA LEU A 75 -14.86 -2.41 1.15
C LEU A 75 -15.38 -3.75 1.68
N PRO A 76 -16.28 -3.74 2.68
CA PRO A 76 -16.85 -4.95 3.27
C PRO A 76 -17.54 -5.88 2.29
N HIS A 77 -18.19 -5.36 1.25
CA HIS A 77 -18.83 -6.16 0.22
C HIS A 77 -17.80 -6.91 -0.64
N LEU A 78 -16.69 -6.25 -1.01
CA LEU A 78 -15.61 -6.89 -1.75
C LEU A 78 -14.95 -7.99 -0.91
N GLN A 79 -14.77 -7.78 0.39
CA GLN A 79 -14.27 -8.82 1.31
C GLN A 79 -15.19 -10.05 1.31
N ALA A 80 -16.51 -9.85 1.31
CA ALA A 80 -17.47 -10.95 1.27
C ALA A 80 -17.46 -11.69 -0.08
N GLN A 81 -17.32 -10.97 -1.19
CA GLN A 81 -17.28 -11.56 -2.54
C GLN A 81 -15.98 -12.28 -2.85
N ARG A 82 -14.87 -11.83 -2.27
CA ARG A 82 -13.50 -12.30 -2.57
C ARG A 82 -12.90 -13.16 -1.46
N THR A 83 -13.72 -13.68 -0.55
CA THR A 83 -13.32 -14.66 0.46
C THR A 83 -14.09 -15.95 0.25
N ASP A 84 -13.38 -17.03 0.00
CA ASP A 84 -13.97 -18.33 -0.28
C ASP A 84 -14.29 -19.07 1.03
N PHE A 85 -15.54 -18.94 1.51
CA PHE A 85 -16.01 -19.64 2.70
C PHE A 85 -16.54 -21.05 2.38
N PRO A 86 -16.31 -22.05 3.26
CA PRO A 86 -15.53 -22.00 4.50
C PRO A 86 -14.03 -21.83 4.23
N LEU A 87 -13.41 -20.82 4.88
CA LEU A 87 -12.01 -20.47 4.65
C LEU A 87 -11.09 -21.35 5.49
N PRO A 88 -10.16 -22.10 4.90
CA PRO A 88 -9.19 -22.91 5.62
C PRO A 88 -8.31 -22.07 6.56
N LEU A 89 -8.16 -22.53 7.80
CA LEU A 89 -7.31 -21.93 8.82
C LEU A 89 -6.38 -23.00 9.42
N ILE A 90 -5.08 -22.70 9.44
CA ILE A 90 -4.12 -23.42 10.28
C ILE A 90 -3.92 -22.61 11.54
N THR A 91 -4.20 -23.18 12.71
CA THR A 91 -4.05 -22.52 14.00
C THR A 91 -2.58 -22.42 14.42
N ALA A 92 -2.28 -21.64 15.46
CA ALA A 92 -0.93 -21.51 16.02
C ALA A 92 -0.37 -22.83 16.56
N GLU A 93 -1.25 -23.76 16.96
CA GLU A 93 -0.90 -25.12 17.41
C GLU A 93 -0.68 -26.08 16.23
N GLY A 94 -0.91 -25.64 14.98
CA GLY A 94 -0.78 -26.44 13.77
C GLY A 94 -2.01 -27.28 13.45
N GLU A 95 -3.15 -27.02 14.05
CA GLU A 95 -4.39 -27.71 13.77
C GLU A 95 -5.07 -27.11 12.52
N GLU A 96 -5.56 -27.97 11.63
CA GLU A 96 -6.35 -27.58 10.49
C GLU A 96 -7.83 -27.43 10.86
N THR A 97 -8.41 -26.27 10.62
CA THR A 97 -9.82 -25.96 10.84
C THR A 97 -10.33 -25.05 9.74
N THR A 98 -11.55 -24.54 9.87
CA THR A 98 -12.15 -23.58 8.92
C THR A 98 -12.82 -22.44 9.64
N VAL A 99 -12.80 -21.29 9.01
CA VAL A 99 -13.55 -20.08 9.36
C VAL A 99 -14.80 -20.03 8.48
N SER A 100 -15.96 -19.86 9.10
CA SER A 100 -17.24 -19.97 8.40
C SER A 100 -17.82 -18.62 7.94
N ASN A 101 -17.33 -17.53 8.51
CA ASN A 101 -17.86 -16.20 8.23
C ASN A 101 -16.80 -15.11 8.40
N ARG A 102 -17.10 -13.92 7.87
CA ARG A 102 -16.19 -12.77 7.87
C ARG A 102 -15.77 -12.32 9.28
N HIS A 103 -16.64 -12.42 10.28
CA HIS A 103 -16.30 -11.97 11.64
C HIS A 103 -15.17 -12.77 12.27
N GLU A 104 -15.02 -14.03 11.86
CA GLU A 104 -13.94 -14.91 12.33
C GLU A 104 -12.61 -14.67 11.59
N VAL A 105 -12.64 -14.07 10.39
CA VAL A 105 -11.42 -13.74 9.62
C VAL A 105 -10.57 -12.71 10.36
N GLY A 106 -11.21 -11.82 11.10
CA GLY A 106 -10.57 -10.73 11.82
C GLY A 106 -10.61 -9.41 11.06
N ASP A 107 -9.96 -8.42 11.64
CA ASP A 107 -9.93 -7.07 11.12
C ASP A 107 -8.71 -6.86 10.19
N PHE A 108 -8.95 -6.18 9.08
CA PHE A 108 -7.91 -5.73 8.15
C PHE A 108 -7.43 -4.30 8.45
N GLY A 109 -7.76 -3.73 9.62
CA GLY A 109 -7.40 -2.37 10.02
C GLY A 109 -5.90 -2.06 9.95
N PHE A 110 -5.05 -3.09 10.10
CA PHE A 110 -3.60 -2.98 9.93
C PHE A 110 -3.13 -2.65 8.51
N LEU A 111 -4.00 -2.81 7.50
CA LEU A 111 -3.79 -2.35 6.12
C LEU A 111 -4.67 -1.13 5.78
N GLY A 112 -5.61 -0.78 6.64
CA GLY A 112 -6.53 0.36 6.50
C GLY A 112 -6.11 1.61 7.28
N GLY A 113 -4.93 1.59 7.93
CA GLY A 113 -4.34 2.73 8.63
C GLY A 113 -3.70 3.76 7.69
N ASP A 114 -2.88 4.63 8.25
CA ASP A 114 -2.19 5.69 7.50
C ASP A 114 -1.05 5.13 6.63
N TYR A 115 -0.55 3.96 6.95
CA TYR A 115 0.52 3.29 6.21
C TYR A 115 0.43 1.76 6.30
N TYR A 116 1.17 1.09 5.43
CA TYR A 116 1.49 -0.34 5.52
C TYR A 116 3.00 -0.54 5.36
N THR A 117 3.50 -1.74 5.69
CA THR A 117 4.91 -2.07 5.54
C THR A 117 5.12 -3.27 4.64
N VAL A 118 6.25 -3.28 3.94
CA VAL A 118 6.73 -4.41 3.14
C VAL A 118 8.19 -4.66 3.51
N LEU A 119 8.56 -5.92 3.66
CA LEU A 119 9.94 -6.32 3.93
C LEU A 119 10.58 -6.94 2.70
N TYR A 120 11.83 -6.58 2.46
CA TYR A 120 12.67 -7.12 1.39
C TYR A 120 13.99 -7.63 1.99
N GLY A 121 14.62 -8.59 1.33
CA GLY A 121 15.94 -9.09 1.74
C GLY A 121 17.09 -8.19 1.32
N SER A 122 16.85 -7.23 0.42
CA SER A 122 17.86 -6.29 -0.09
C SER A 122 17.22 -5.09 -0.79
N MET A 123 17.97 -3.99 -0.94
CA MET A 123 17.59 -2.83 -1.75
C MET A 123 17.31 -3.22 -3.21
N ARG A 124 18.06 -4.16 -3.76
CA ARG A 124 17.84 -4.64 -5.12
C ARG A 124 16.46 -5.29 -5.31
N GLU A 125 15.94 -5.97 -4.27
CA GLU A 125 14.58 -6.52 -4.32
C GLU A 125 13.51 -5.43 -4.19
N LEU A 126 13.77 -4.39 -3.40
CA LEU A 126 12.90 -3.22 -3.31
C LEU A 126 12.79 -2.49 -4.66
N GLU A 127 13.92 -2.32 -5.37
CA GLU A 127 13.98 -1.63 -6.66
C GLU A 127 13.47 -2.49 -7.84
N ALA A 128 13.29 -3.80 -7.63
CA ALA A 128 12.79 -4.69 -8.67
C ALA A 128 11.29 -4.44 -8.91
N GLU A 129 10.91 -4.35 -10.17
CA GLU A 129 9.49 -4.33 -10.53
C GLU A 129 8.82 -5.65 -10.10
N HIS A 130 7.72 -5.55 -9.37
CA HIS A 130 6.90 -6.72 -9.07
C HIS A 130 6.19 -7.18 -10.34
N ASP A 131 6.29 -8.47 -10.63
CA ASP A 131 5.66 -9.05 -11.82
C ASP A 131 4.13 -9.06 -11.61
N SER A 132 3.41 -8.35 -12.49
CA SER A 132 1.94 -8.40 -12.54
C SER A 132 1.38 -9.79 -12.86
N ALA A 133 2.25 -10.75 -13.20
CA ALA A 133 1.92 -12.16 -13.40
C ALA A 133 1.85 -12.97 -12.10
N ASP A 134 2.18 -12.40 -10.95
CA ASP A 134 2.04 -13.08 -9.67
C ASP A 134 0.58 -13.53 -9.46
N SER A 135 0.43 -14.81 -9.19
CA SER A 135 -0.88 -15.44 -8.96
C SER A 135 -1.11 -15.81 -7.49
N LEU A 136 -0.11 -15.60 -6.64
CA LEU A 136 -0.14 -15.89 -5.22
C LEU A 136 0.64 -14.82 -4.46
N VAL A 137 -0.04 -14.16 -3.52
CA VAL A 137 0.54 -13.16 -2.61
C VAL A 137 0.14 -13.50 -1.18
N LYS A 138 1.04 -13.32 -0.25
CA LYS A 138 0.76 -13.49 1.19
C LYS A 138 0.90 -12.16 1.90
N VAL A 139 -0.04 -11.87 2.78
CA VAL A 139 0.01 -10.70 3.65
C VAL A 139 0.12 -11.19 5.09
N ASP A 140 1.19 -10.83 5.77
CA ASP A 140 1.36 -11.11 7.17
C ASP A 140 0.89 -9.90 7.99
N ARG A 141 -0.03 -10.14 8.93
CA ARG A 141 -0.31 -9.24 10.05
C ARG A 141 0.58 -9.67 11.20
N VAL A 142 1.54 -8.84 11.55
CA VAL A 142 2.55 -9.14 12.56
C VAL A 142 2.25 -8.33 13.81
N ASP A 143 1.94 -8.98 14.88
CA ASP A 143 1.74 -8.39 16.20
C ASP A 143 3.04 -8.51 16.99
N LEU A 144 3.73 -7.38 17.13
CA LEU A 144 5.05 -7.31 17.74
C LEU A 144 5.00 -7.53 19.26
N GLU A 145 3.90 -7.13 19.90
CA GLU A 145 3.75 -7.27 21.37
C GLU A 145 3.48 -8.73 21.78
N SER A 146 2.51 -9.37 21.11
CA SER A 146 2.20 -10.79 21.38
C SER A 146 3.16 -11.76 20.73
N GLN A 147 4.09 -11.28 19.88
CA GLN A 147 5.02 -12.08 19.09
C GLN A 147 4.32 -13.14 18.24
N SER A 148 3.21 -12.77 17.66
CA SER A 148 2.37 -13.62 16.83
C SER A 148 2.17 -13.04 15.43
N MET A 149 1.71 -13.88 14.52
CA MET A 149 1.49 -13.49 13.15
C MET A 149 0.30 -14.26 12.57
N ARG A 150 -0.56 -13.55 11.83
CA ARG A 150 -1.56 -14.15 10.95
C ARG A 150 -1.17 -13.90 9.50
N THR A 151 -1.05 -14.96 8.73
CA THR A 151 -0.81 -14.89 7.28
C THR A 151 -2.13 -15.07 6.53
N TYR A 152 -2.46 -14.11 5.70
CA TYR A 152 -3.55 -14.15 4.74
C TYR A 152 -2.97 -14.55 3.38
N THR A 153 -3.47 -15.63 2.80
CA THR A 153 -3.04 -16.09 1.47
C THR A 153 -4.07 -15.70 0.44
N PHE A 154 -3.63 -14.94 -0.54
CA PHE A 154 -4.44 -14.51 -1.68
C PHE A 154 -3.97 -15.22 -2.94
N GLU A 155 -4.92 -15.72 -3.71
CA GLU A 155 -4.67 -16.38 -4.99
C GLU A 155 -5.49 -15.71 -6.09
N ARG A 156 -4.93 -15.64 -7.30
CA ARG A 156 -5.62 -15.08 -8.45
C ARG A 156 -6.37 -16.17 -9.19
N LEU A 157 -7.68 -16.26 -8.95
CA LEU A 157 -8.56 -17.27 -9.52
C LEU A 157 -9.38 -16.65 -10.65
N ASN A 158 -9.27 -17.17 -11.87
CA ASN A 158 -9.97 -16.66 -13.06
C ASN A 158 -9.76 -15.12 -13.28
N GLY A 159 -8.56 -14.65 -12.99
CA GLY A 159 -8.19 -13.23 -13.14
C GLY A 159 -8.53 -12.34 -11.96
N LYS A 160 -9.22 -12.84 -10.94
CA LYS A 160 -9.66 -12.13 -9.75
C LYS A 160 -8.92 -12.61 -8.51
N TRP A 161 -8.54 -11.68 -7.62
CA TRP A 161 -7.89 -12.01 -6.36
C TRP A 161 -8.90 -12.51 -5.32
N HIS A 162 -8.58 -13.60 -4.63
CA HIS A 162 -9.40 -14.21 -3.58
C HIS A 162 -8.56 -14.52 -2.35
N LEU A 163 -9.12 -14.28 -1.16
CA LEU A 163 -8.58 -14.79 0.09
C LEU A 163 -8.94 -16.27 0.20
N THR A 164 -7.93 -17.14 0.19
CA THR A 164 -8.13 -18.60 0.10
C THR A 164 -7.68 -19.35 1.34
N ARG A 165 -6.86 -18.74 2.22
CA ARG A 165 -6.35 -19.41 3.42
C ARG A 165 -5.87 -18.42 4.48
N LEU A 166 -6.01 -18.85 5.75
CA LEU A 166 -5.41 -18.22 6.90
C LEU A 166 -4.40 -19.16 7.58
N HIS A 167 -3.37 -18.56 8.18
CA HIS A 167 -2.41 -19.31 8.99
C HIS A 167 -1.96 -18.45 10.18
N ASP A 168 -2.31 -18.89 11.38
CA ASP A 168 -1.86 -18.28 12.64
C ASP A 168 -0.60 -18.98 13.13
N ARG A 169 0.38 -18.21 13.61
CA ARG A 169 1.59 -18.76 14.20
C ARG A 169 2.22 -17.81 15.20
N MET A 170 2.95 -18.37 16.16
CA MET A 170 3.88 -17.62 16.98
C MET A 170 5.20 -17.39 16.23
N PHE A 171 5.99 -16.41 16.66
CA PHE A 171 7.34 -16.24 16.10
C PHE A 171 8.16 -17.52 16.32
N GLY A 172 8.68 -18.06 15.22
CA GLY A 172 9.51 -19.25 15.20
C GLY A 172 11.01 -18.95 15.23
N GLU A 173 11.80 -19.85 14.70
CA GLU A 173 13.26 -19.73 14.57
C GLU A 173 13.70 -19.29 13.16
N ASP A 174 12.74 -18.86 12.32
CA ASP A 174 13.03 -18.35 10.99
C ASP A 174 13.63 -16.92 11.04
N ILE A 175 14.18 -16.49 9.89
CA ILE A 175 14.89 -15.20 9.78
C ILE A 175 13.99 -14.02 10.10
N LEU A 176 12.75 -14.05 9.62
CA LEU A 176 11.80 -12.94 9.86
C LEU A 176 11.38 -12.87 11.32
N SER A 177 11.15 -14.01 11.97
CA SER A 177 10.82 -14.06 13.39
C SER A 177 11.96 -13.52 14.26
N ASP A 178 13.22 -13.79 13.89
CA ASP A 178 14.41 -13.23 14.53
C ASP A 178 14.43 -11.71 14.38
N PHE A 179 14.25 -11.22 13.18
CA PHE A 179 14.14 -9.79 12.90
C PHE A 179 12.97 -9.14 13.64
N TYR A 180 11.79 -9.75 13.66
CA TYR A 180 10.62 -9.19 14.35
C TYR A 180 10.80 -9.08 15.86
N ARG A 181 11.51 -10.01 16.52
CA ARG A 181 11.85 -9.88 17.95
C ARG A 181 12.76 -8.68 18.22
N PHE A 182 13.77 -8.51 17.39
CA PHE A 182 14.63 -7.32 17.43
C PHE A 182 13.81 -6.06 17.19
N TYR A 183 12.99 -6.05 16.13
CA TYR A 183 12.24 -4.88 15.72
C TYR A 183 11.15 -4.48 16.72
N ALA A 184 10.54 -5.42 17.42
CA ALA A 184 9.60 -5.15 18.50
C ALA A 184 10.23 -4.30 19.62
N GLN A 185 11.47 -4.60 19.98
CA GLN A 185 12.21 -3.80 20.97
C GLN A 185 12.71 -2.48 20.35
N PHE A 186 13.20 -2.51 19.13
CA PHE A 186 13.66 -1.31 18.39
C PHE A 186 12.57 -0.26 18.28
N SER A 187 11.34 -0.65 17.97
CA SER A 187 10.22 0.28 17.76
C SER A 187 9.57 0.78 19.06
N SER A 188 9.80 0.10 20.20
CA SER A 188 9.13 0.41 21.49
C SER A 188 10.04 1.01 22.54
N ASP A 189 11.36 0.81 22.46
CA ASP A 189 12.36 1.26 23.44
C ASP A 189 13.37 2.21 22.79
N SER A 190 13.26 3.50 23.06
CA SER A 190 14.14 4.53 22.52
C SER A 190 15.60 4.38 22.91
N THR A 191 15.89 3.78 24.08
CA THR A 191 17.25 3.51 24.51
C THR A 191 17.86 2.37 23.70
N PHE A 192 17.11 1.28 23.53
CA PHE A 192 17.51 0.16 22.68
C PHE A 192 17.64 0.59 21.23
N GLN A 193 16.70 1.41 20.75
CA GLN A 193 16.75 1.99 19.39
C GLN A 193 18.08 2.72 19.15
N ALA A 194 18.46 3.65 20.05
CA ALA A 194 19.69 4.40 19.93
C ALA A 194 20.96 3.50 19.97
N GLN A 195 20.93 2.41 20.75
CA GLN A 195 22.02 1.44 20.81
C GLN A 195 22.10 0.53 19.58
N SER A 196 21.00 0.40 18.88
CA SER A 196 20.84 -0.44 17.68
C SER A 196 21.07 0.32 16.38
N LEU A 197 21.64 1.51 16.43
CA LEU A 197 22.04 2.25 15.24
C LEU A 197 23.48 1.88 14.85
N ALA A 198 23.75 1.89 13.55
CA ALA A 198 25.14 1.86 13.08
C ALA A 198 25.86 3.11 13.61
N PRO A 199 27.15 3.02 13.93
CA PRO A 199 27.93 4.17 14.44
C PRO A 199 27.86 5.40 13.54
N GLN A 200 27.73 5.18 12.24
CA GLN A 200 27.41 6.17 11.23
C GLN A 200 26.16 5.71 10.50
N LEU A 201 25.04 6.35 10.78
CA LEU A 201 23.77 6.13 10.12
C LEU A 201 23.70 6.97 8.86
N HIS A 202 23.51 6.33 7.72
CA HIS A 202 23.29 7.02 6.46
C HIS A 202 21.84 7.52 6.38
N VAL A 203 21.64 8.77 6.00
CA VAL A 203 20.32 9.36 5.84
C VAL A 203 20.19 10.04 4.48
N SER A 204 19.06 9.85 3.85
CA SER A 204 18.62 10.49 2.62
C SER A 204 17.22 11.02 2.84
N ILE A 205 17.05 12.33 2.84
CA ILE A 205 15.78 12.97 3.17
C ILE A 205 15.43 14.04 2.14
N HIS A 206 14.15 14.23 1.88
CA HIS A 206 13.68 15.30 1.02
C HIS A 206 14.02 16.67 1.61
N ASP A 207 14.47 17.59 0.77
CA ASP A 207 14.70 18.98 1.19
C ASP A 207 13.36 19.70 1.33
N THR A 208 13.07 20.21 2.53
CA THR A 208 11.83 20.94 2.79
C THR A 208 11.76 22.30 2.07
N GLU A 209 12.91 22.83 1.59
CA GLU A 209 12.98 24.08 0.85
C GLU A 209 12.96 23.88 -0.67
N ASP A 210 13.28 22.68 -1.16
CA ASP A 210 13.28 22.32 -2.58
C ASP A 210 12.77 20.88 -2.75
N GLU A 211 11.49 20.71 -3.06
CA GLU A 211 10.79 19.41 -3.23
C GLU A 211 11.43 18.46 -4.26
N LEU A 212 12.33 18.96 -5.10
CA LEU A 212 13.03 18.16 -6.12
C LEU A 212 14.44 17.79 -5.69
N SER A 213 14.89 18.21 -4.52
CA SER A 213 16.23 17.92 -4.01
C SER A 213 16.17 16.96 -2.81
N VAL A 214 17.24 16.18 -2.69
CA VAL A 214 17.45 15.23 -1.60
C VAL A 214 18.73 15.61 -0.88
N ILE A 215 18.68 15.64 0.45
CA ILE A 215 19.82 15.87 1.31
C ILE A 215 20.34 14.52 1.77
N GLU A 216 21.53 14.16 1.30
CA GLU A 216 22.23 12.95 1.74
C GLU A 216 23.29 13.30 2.77
N GLY A 217 23.39 12.48 3.80
CA GLY A 217 24.38 12.69 4.84
C GLY A 217 24.60 11.49 5.73
N THR A 218 25.46 11.68 6.71
CA THR A 218 25.69 10.70 7.76
C THR A 218 25.50 11.38 9.09
N ILE A 219 24.71 10.78 9.97
CA ILE A 219 24.48 11.26 11.33
C ILE A 219 25.06 10.28 12.35
N ASP A 220 25.50 10.82 13.47
CA ASP A 220 25.87 10.00 14.62
C ASP A 220 24.63 9.50 15.36
N ALA A 221 24.72 8.35 16.01
CA ALA A 221 23.61 7.78 16.79
C ALA A 221 23.03 8.75 17.83
N SER A 222 23.85 9.68 18.37
CA SER A 222 23.39 10.71 19.31
C SER A 222 22.47 11.77 18.69
N GLN A 223 22.51 11.94 17.37
CA GLN A 223 21.66 12.89 16.64
C GLN A 223 20.30 12.29 16.27
N TRP A 224 20.21 10.95 16.28
CA TRP A 224 18.99 10.22 15.94
C TRP A 224 17.76 10.65 16.74
N THR A 225 17.90 10.89 18.04
CA THR A 225 16.79 11.32 18.91
C THR A 225 16.19 12.68 18.54
N SER A 226 16.95 13.53 17.85
CA SER A 226 16.48 14.83 17.35
C SER A 226 15.89 14.73 15.95
N PHE A 227 16.24 13.71 15.21
CA PHE A 227 15.82 13.46 13.84
C PHE A 227 14.67 12.43 13.76
N CYS A 228 14.59 11.53 14.71
CA CYS A 228 13.81 10.29 14.79
C CYS A 228 12.51 10.32 13.97
N PRO A 229 12.45 9.62 12.83
CA PRO A 229 11.21 9.44 12.10
C PRO A 229 10.25 8.55 12.90
N GLU A 230 8.96 8.63 12.58
CA GLU A 230 7.97 7.74 13.15
C GLU A 230 8.17 6.32 12.61
N VAL A 231 8.76 5.44 13.44
CA VAL A 231 8.95 4.05 13.05
C VAL A 231 7.66 3.24 13.22
N PRO A 232 7.31 2.37 12.27
CA PRO A 232 6.17 1.46 12.42
C PRO A 232 6.24 0.66 13.73
N SER A 233 5.13 0.58 14.46
CA SER A 233 5.12 -0.07 15.78
C SER A 233 3.83 -0.83 16.05
N GLY A 234 3.81 -1.65 17.09
CA GLY A 234 2.65 -2.44 17.52
C GLY A 234 2.29 -3.53 16.52
N ILE A 235 1.39 -3.22 15.58
CA ILE A 235 1.00 -4.14 14.51
C ILE A 235 1.56 -3.61 13.21
N ILE A 236 2.38 -4.42 12.55
CA ILE A 236 2.92 -4.14 11.21
C ILE A 236 2.43 -5.17 10.20
N SER A 237 2.52 -4.85 8.93
CA SER A 237 2.22 -5.77 7.84
C SER A 237 3.49 -6.15 7.08
N ASN A 238 3.45 -7.28 6.38
CA ASN A 238 4.44 -7.63 5.38
C ASN A 238 3.74 -8.25 4.17
N ILE A 239 3.79 -7.56 3.02
CA ILE A 239 3.24 -8.09 1.77
C ILE A 239 4.35 -8.87 1.08
N ARG A 240 4.12 -10.16 0.86
CA ARG A 240 5.12 -11.08 0.32
C ARG A 240 4.82 -11.48 -1.12
N TYR A 241 5.65 -10.99 -2.03
CA TYR A 241 5.68 -11.28 -3.47
C TYR A 241 6.81 -12.25 -3.86
N ASN A 242 7.11 -13.27 -3.03
CA ASN A 242 8.24 -14.20 -3.20
C ASN A 242 9.63 -13.60 -2.90
N GLN A 243 9.74 -12.58 -2.04
CA GLN A 243 11.02 -12.03 -1.59
C GLN A 243 11.89 -13.11 -0.91
N HIS A 244 13.21 -12.96 -1.05
CA HIS A 244 14.20 -13.83 -0.45
C HIS A 244 14.89 -13.13 0.72
N TYR A 245 14.65 -13.63 1.92
CA TYR A 245 15.23 -13.05 3.13
C TYR A 245 16.55 -13.72 3.48
N THR A 246 17.51 -12.91 3.95
CA THR A 246 18.81 -13.37 4.44
C THR A 246 19.04 -12.89 5.86
N ARG A 247 19.92 -13.57 6.60
CA ARG A 247 20.32 -13.12 7.95
C ARG A 247 21.24 -11.88 7.93
N GLN A 248 21.55 -11.35 6.78
CA GLN A 248 22.50 -10.24 6.65
C GLN A 248 21.80 -8.88 6.54
N SER A 249 20.65 -8.84 5.91
CA SER A 249 19.94 -7.59 5.65
C SER A 249 18.44 -7.80 5.58
N ILE A 250 17.70 -6.85 6.14
CA ILE A 250 16.26 -6.64 5.94
C ILE A 250 16.07 -5.17 5.58
N VAL A 251 15.33 -4.93 4.52
CA VAL A 251 14.87 -3.61 4.11
C VAL A 251 13.39 -3.52 4.42
N MET A 252 12.99 -2.59 5.27
CA MET A 252 11.59 -2.30 5.57
C MET A 252 11.19 -1.04 4.82
N GLN A 253 10.21 -1.16 3.96
CA GLN A 253 9.56 -0.03 3.32
C GLN A 253 8.26 0.27 4.06
N LYS A 254 8.05 1.52 4.48
CA LYS A 254 6.80 2.06 5.01
C LYS A 254 6.13 2.85 3.89
N CYS A 255 4.94 2.45 3.48
CA CYS A 255 4.20 3.04 2.38
C CYS A 255 2.97 3.75 2.94
N GLY A 256 2.84 5.04 2.68
CA GLY A 256 1.67 5.82 3.08
C GLY A 256 0.44 5.47 2.24
N MET A 257 -0.69 5.27 2.89
CA MET A 257 -1.93 4.88 2.21
C MET A 257 -2.54 6.04 1.43
N GLY A 258 -2.36 6.01 0.10
CA GLY A 258 -2.92 7.04 -0.81
C GLY A 258 -2.19 8.37 -0.78
N THR A 259 -1.04 8.48 -0.11
CA THR A 259 -0.24 9.70 -0.04
C THR A 259 0.95 9.70 -0.99
N GLY A 260 1.36 8.51 -1.44
CA GLY A 260 2.60 8.32 -2.22
C GLY A 260 3.88 8.42 -1.39
N LEU A 261 3.78 8.65 -0.08
CA LEU A 261 4.94 8.70 0.82
C LEU A 261 5.54 7.31 0.98
N GLN A 262 6.85 7.25 0.90
CA GLN A 262 7.62 6.03 1.10
C GLN A 262 8.81 6.35 1.99
N GLU A 263 8.98 5.57 3.04
CA GLU A 263 10.14 5.63 3.92
C GLU A 263 10.83 4.27 3.92
N VAL A 264 12.14 4.24 3.84
CA VAL A 264 12.92 3.02 3.76
C VAL A 264 13.90 2.93 4.92
N PHE A 265 13.82 1.83 5.66
CA PHE A 265 14.72 1.50 6.78
C PHE A 265 15.57 0.29 6.40
N VAL A 266 16.87 0.43 6.33
CA VAL A 266 17.78 -0.68 6.00
C VAL A 266 18.44 -1.19 7.27
N PHE A 267 18.11 -2.41 7.65
CA PHE A 267 18.70 -3.11 8.78
C PHE A 267 19.77 -4.10 8.30
N HIS A 268 20.86 -4.16 9.03
CA HIS A 268 21.96 -5.08 8.79
C HIS A 268 22.29 -5.87 10.05
N HIS A 269 22.55 -7.18 9.89
CA HIS A 269 22.98 -8.04 10.98
C HIS A 269 24.49 -8.28 10.86
N ASP A 270 25.26 -7.82 11.83
CA ASP A 270 26.73 -7.87 11.83
C ASP A 270 27.32 -9.16 12.44
N GLY A 271 26.44 -10.11 12.79
CA GLY A 271 26.82 -11.35 13.48
C GLY A 271 26.61 -11.28 15.01
N THR A 272 26.51 -10.09 15.59
CA THR A 272 26.21 -9.88 17.03
C THR A 272 24.77 -9.43 17.23
N GLY A 273 24.17 -8.71 16.26
CA GLY A 273 22.80 -8.22 16.32
C GLY A 273 22.40 -7.44 15.07
N TRP A 274 21.14 -7.03 15.06
CA TRP A 274 20.60 -6.15 14.03
C TRP A 274 20.89 -4.69 14.35
N HIS A 275 21.24 -3.90 13.33
CA HIS A 275 21.47 -2.46 13.42
C HIS A 275 20.80 -1.73 12.26
N LEU A 276 20.15 -0.60 12.53
CA LEU A 276 19.70 0.31 11.47
C LEU A 276 20.92 0.97 10.84
N LYS A 277 21.10 0.80 9.54
CA LYS A 277 22.25 1.26 8.77
C LYS A 277 21.94 2.48 7.89
N SER A 278 20.74 2.55 7.32
CA SER A 278 20.29 3.73 6.58
C SER A 278 18.78 3.95 6.73
N TYR A 279 18.41 5.21 6.55
CA TYR A 279 17.03 5.69 6.49
C TYR A 279 16.90 6.64 5.29
N GLU A 280 15.81 6.47 4.56
CA GLU A 280 15.46 7.26 3.38
C GLU A 280 13.97 7.62 3.45
N ASP A 281 13.59 8.88 3.13
CA ASP A 281 12.20 9.36 3.02
C ASP A 281 11.94 9.98 1.64
#